data_beeb8e9c23d28ff0720b510b95ef5d65
#
_entry.id   beeb8e9c23d28ff0720b510b95ef5d65
#
_cell.length_a   1.000
_cell.length_b   1.000
_cell.length_c   1.000
_cell.angle_alpha   90.00
_cell.angle_beta   90.00
_cell.angle_gamma   90.00
#
_symmetry.space_group_name_H-M   'P 1'
#
loop_
_entity.id
_entity.type
_entity.pdbx_description
1 polymer ?
#
loop_
_entity_poly.entity_id
_entity_poly.type
_entity_poly.pdbx_seq_one_letter_code
_entity_poly.pdbx_strand_id
1 'polypeptide(L)'
;MAAHMTKHLLVHSTAVIAFVAAAHSAAAQSGPRVRDYDFDDSHFHLTNYIQEGTDIRDFVRLMGTRVGRSTLFGIPLQQTWSHENSGDYAPTYYLQSDAPLYYYSFTDAYIAMAYRSLPPEQRARLDPMITGFNPADMYAADHIKRVLKTFPGVFSGIGEFSIHKEFVSAKVSGETASLTNPALDRVLDLAAESGLVVILHNDIDMPFAKPDAEPVYLTQMKSLLKRHASATIIWAHTGLGRVVHPAEASAQAAERSANHVEIVEAMLADPALAHVHFDISWDEVAKYAISSPQTIARVAAMLNKYPDRFLFGTDTVAPASAAAYFAVFDMWTPVWQRLTPDASRKIRLGNYERLFDAARPRVRAWEQAHLR
;
A
#
# COMPACT_ATOMS: atom_id res chain seq x y z
N MET A 1 76.52 -67.65 14.40
CA MET A 1 77.51 -66.96 15.25
C MET A 1 76.84 -65.80 15.95
N ALA A 2 76.82 -65.87 17.29
CA ALA A 2 76.70 -64.84 18.29
C ALA A 2 75.70 -63.72 18.04
N ALA A 3 74.59 -63.68 18.65
CA ALA A 3 74.26 -63.42 20.08
C ALA A 3 74.78 -62.05 20.57
N HIS A 4 73.91 -61.11 20.82
CA HIS A 4 73.90 -60.45 22.11
C HIS A 4 72.54 -59.76 22.36
N MET A 5 71.92 -60.23 23.41
CA MET A 5 70.86 -59.59 24.17
C MET A 5 71.42 -58.34 24.86
N THR A 6 70.66 -57.30 24.91
CA THR A 6 70.68 -56.43 26.07
C THR A 6 69.31 -55.85 26.39
N LYS A 7 68.99 -55.94 27.65
CA LYS A 7 67.76 -55.67 28.36
C LYS A 7 67.48 -54.18 28.54
N HIS A 8 66.23 -53.85 28.40
CA HIS A 8 65.46 -53.05 29.33
C HIS A 8 65.77 -51.71 29.87
N LEU A 9 64.94 -50.81 29.80
CA LEU A 9 64.38 -50.19 31.00
C LEU A 9 62.98 -49.59 30.67
N LEU A 10 61.99 -50.07 31.44
CA LEU A 10 60.63 -49.44 31.43
C LEU A 10 60.77 -48.16 32.26
N VAL A 11 60.48 -47.03 31.65
CA VAL A 11 60.19 -45.77 32.36
C VAL A 11 58.79 -45.43 32.21
N HIS A 12 58.02 -45.54 33.26
CA HIS A 12 56.64 -45.04 33.31
C HIS A 12 56.64 -43.51 33.38
N SER A 13 56.33 -42.86 32.34
CA SER A 13 56.05 -41.44 32.36
C SER A 13 54.53 -41.22 32.50
N THR A 14 54.11 -40.83 33.67
CA THR A 14 52.76 -40.37 34.00
C THR A 14 52.59 -39.02 33.37
N ALA A 15 51.86 -38.95 32.23
CA ALA A 15 51.46 -37.69 31.63
C ALA A 15 50.24 -37.15 32.39
N VAL A 16 50.44 -36.07 33.11
CA VAL A 16 49.35 -35.24 33.68
C VAL A 16 48.75 -34.43 32.58
N ILE A 17 47.56 -34.85 32.18
CA ILE A 17 46.74 -34.05 31.23
C ILE A 17 46.07 -32.92 32.01
N ALA A 18 46.62 -31.72 31.91
CA ALA A 18 45.97 -30.52 32.38
C ALA A 18 44.83 -30.16 31.44
N PHE A 19 43.59 -30.36 31.89
CA PHE A 19 42.38 -29.82 31.22
C PHE A 19 42.37 -28.30 31.41
N VAL A 20 42.76 -27.56 30.37
CA VAL A 20 42.47 -26.13 30.26
C VAL A 20 41.04 -26.02 29.82
N ALA A 21 40.11 -25.75 30.74
CA ALA A 21 38.75 -25.37 30.43
C ALA A 21 38.78 -23.96 29.82
N ALA A 22 38.80 -23.87 28.49
CA ALA A 22 38.55 -22.63 27.79
C ALA A 22 37.06 -22.27 27.98
N ALA A 23 36.81 -21.34 28.88
CA ALA A 23 35.50 -20.70 28.98
C ALA A 23 35.23 -19.94 27.66
N HIS A 24 34.54 -20.58 26.72
CA HIS A 24 33.96 -19.89 25.60
C HIS A 24 32.80 -19.06 26.15
N SER A 25 33.05 -17.77 26.35
CA SER A 25 32.00 -16.79 26.46
C SER A 25 31.20 -16.87 25.15
N ALA A 26 30.06 -17.54 25.18
CA ALA A 26 29.06 -17.43 24.15
C ALA A 26 28.60 -15.97 24.16
N ALA A 27 29.24 -15.14 23.33
CA ALA A 27 28.68 -13.89 22.92
C ALA A 27 27.34 -14.28 22.28
N ALA A 28 26.23 -14.01 22.99
CA ALA A 28 24.92 -14.12 22.45
C ALA A 28 24.94 -13.27 21.16
N GLN A 29 24.94 -13.93 20.02
CA GLN A 29 24.66 -13.28 18.75
C GLN A 29 23.26 -12.73 18.91
N SER A 30 23.16 -11.44 19.23
CA SER A 30 21.92 -10.70 19.11
C SER A 30 21.53 -10.85 17.64
N GLY A 31 20.52 -11.67 17.37
CA GLY A 31 19.87 -11.71 16.06
C GLY A 31 19.56 -10.28 15.62
N PRO A 32 19.35 -10.02 14.34
CA PRO A 32 19.07 -8.68 13.87
C PRO A 32 17.99 -8.09 14.77
N ARG A 33 18.31 -6.98 15.45
CA ARG A 33 17.32 -6.29 16.28
C ARG A 33 16.15 -6.01 15.37
N VAL A 34 14.98 -6.58 15.64
CA VAL A 34 13.73 -6.20 15.01
C VAL A 34 13.62 -4.71 15.25
N ARG A 35 13.82 -3.92 14.20
CA ARG A 35 13.66 -2.47 14.32
C ARG A 35 12.19 -2.23 14.59
N ASP A 36 11.90 -1.56 15.67
CA ASP A 36 10.54 -1.25 16.08
C ASP A 36 10.10 -0.01 15.30
N TYR A 37 9.67 -0.24 14.04
CA TYR A 37 9.14 0.84 13.21
C TYR A 37 7.74 1.23 13.69
N ASP A 38 7.40 2.50 13.49
CA ASP A 38 6.05 3.01 13.80
C ASP A 38 5.04 2.41 12.82
N PHE A 39 5.37 2.37 11.51
CA PHE A 39 4.51 1.83 10.46
C PHE A 39 5.30 1.49 9.18
N ASP A 40 4.64 0.75 8.30
CA ASP A 40 4.93 0.66 6.87
C ASP A 40 3.89 1.47 6.11
N ASP A 41 4.31 2.24 5.11
CA ASP A 41 3.46 3.16 4.39
C ASP A 41 2.92 2.51 3.10
N SER A 42 1.65 2.12 3.11
CA SER A 42 1.03 1.49 1.95
C SER A 42 0.62 2.50 0.86
N HIS A 43 0.76 3.81 1.11
CA HIS A 43 0.23 4.82 0.23
C HIS A 43 1.08 6.10 0.24
N PHE A 44 2.09 6.15 -0.65
CA PHE A 44 2.99 7.29 -0.73
C PHE A 44 3.25 7.70 -2.18
N HIS A 45 3.00 8.98 -2.48
CA HIS A 45 3.27 9.58 -3.79
C HIS A 45 4.63 10.27 -3.81
N LEU A 46 5.57 9.69 -4.55
CA LEU A 46 6.91 10.28 -4.73
C LEU A 46 6.86 11.55 -5.56
N THR A 47 5.94 11.63 -6.53
CA THR A 47 5.76 12.80 -7.39
C THR A 47 4.39 13.45 -7.16
N ASN A 48 4.33 14.75 -7.42
CA ASN A 48 3.10 15.53 -7.38
C ASN A 48 2.36 15.55 -8.74
N TYR A 49 1.35 16.39 -8.84
CA TYR A 49 0.46 16.50 -10.02
C TYR A 49 1.15 17.00 -11.29
N ILE A 50 2.31 17.66 -11.19
CA ILE A 50 3.09 18.14 -12.33
C ILE A 50 4.34 17.28 -12.57
N GLN A 51 4.37 16.07 -12.02
CA GLN A 51 5.47 15.10 -12.13
C GLN A 51 6.78 15.56 -11.48
N GLU A 52 6.73 16.55 -10.59
CA GLU A 52 7.82 16.92 -9.69
C GLU A 52 7.63 16.22 -8.35
N GLY A 53 8.70 16.02 -7.59
CA GLY A 53 8.57 15.33 -6.33
C GLY A 53 9.76 15.44 -5.41
N THR A 54 9.65 14.69 -4.34
CA THR A 54 10.75 14.53 -3.38
C THR A 54 11.83 13.65 -4.00
N ASP A 55 13.09 14.08 -3.94
CA ASP A 55 14.22 13.20 -4.29
C ASP A 55 14.10 11.89 -3.47
N ILE A 56 14.32 10.76 -4.11
CA ILE A 56 14.11 9.46 -3.46
C ILE A 56 15.05 9.23 -2.26
N ARG A 57 16.27 9.84 -2.28
CA ARG A 57 17.20 9.76 -1.14
C ARG A 57 16.72 10.63 0.01
N ASP A 58 16.12 11.78 -0.32
CA ASP A 58 15.48 12.64 0.68
C ASP A 58 14.30 11.94 1.30
N PHE A 59 13.48 11.26 0.50
CA PHE A 59 12.39 10.44 1.04
C PHE A 59 12.91 9.34 1.98
N VAL A 60 13.93 8.59 1.60
CA VAL A 60 14.54 7.59 2.50
C VAL A 60 15.06 8.23 3.79
N ARG A 61 15.59 9.47 3.74
CA ARG A 61 15.96 10.22 4.95
C ARG A 61 14.75 10.62 5.78
N LEU A 62 13.63 11.04 5.14
CA LEU A 62 12.37 11.36 5.85
C LEU A 62 11.79 10.14 6.55
N MET A 63 11.78 8.97 5.91
CA MET A 63 11.38 7.72 6.56
C MET A 63 12.16 7.45 7.87
N GLY A 64 13.45 7.76 7.87
CA GLY A 64 14.32 7.63 9.04
C GLY A 64 14.26 6.25 9.69
N THR A 65 14.07 6.25 11.01
CA THR A 65 13.89 5.04 11.83
C THR A 65 12.43 4.77 12.21
N ARG A 66 11.50 5.62 11.78
CA ARG A 66 10.07 5.50 12.10
C ARG A 66 9.31 4.64 11.10
N VAL A 67 9.67 4.67 9.82
CA VAL A 67 8.99 3.92 8.74
C VAL A 67 9.84 2.73 8.33
N GLY A 68 9.27 1.55 8.27
CA GLY A 68 9.97 0.34 7.84
C GLY A 68 10.10 0.29 6.32
N ARG A 69 8.96 0.20 5.65
CA ARG A 69 8.83 0.10 4.20
C ARG A 69 7.80 1.10 3.67
N SER A 70 7.86 1.37 2.37
CA SER A 70 6.88 2.24 1.72
C SER A 70 6.66 1.83 0.27
N THR A 71 5.42 1.90 -0.19
CA THR A 71 5.12 1.95 -1.62
C THR A 71 5.65 3.25 -2.22
N LEU A 72 5.87 3.25 -3.53
CA LEU A 72 6.21 4.46 -4.27
C LEU A 72 5.35 4.54 -5.51
N PHE A 73 4.49 5.54 -5.59
CA PHE A 73 3.79 5.85 -6.83
C PHE A 73 4.02 7.29 -7.27
N GLY A 74 3.70 7.55 -8.54
CA GLY A 74 3.50 8.90 -9.05
C GLY A 74 2.04 9.32 -8.92
N ILE A 75 1.72 10.43 -9.56
CA ILE A 75 0.34 10.80 -9.91
C ILE A 75 0.33 10.91 -11.43
N PRO A 76 0.14 9.78 -12.11
CA PRO A 76 0.41 9.70 -13.55
C PRO A 76 -0.69 10.32 -14.37
N LEU A 77 -1.91 10.04 -13.97
CA LEU A 77 -3.12 10.49 -14.62
C LEU A 77 -3.71 11.59 -13.77
N GLN A 78 -3.47 12.81 -14.17
CA GLN A 78 -4.07 13.92 -13.48
C GLN A 78 -5.55 13.95 -13.76
N GLN A 79 -6.33 14.02 -12.70
CA GLN A 79 -7.74 14.32 -12.82
C GLN A 79 -7.87 15.79 -13.21
N THR A 80 -8.46 16.02 -14.36
CA THR A 80 -8.77 17.37 -14.80
C THR A 80 -10.15 17.75 -14.30
N TRP A 81 -10.30 18.98 -13.85
CA TRP A 81 -11.59 19.55 -13.56
C TRP A 81 -12.07 20.36 -14.77
N SER A 82 -13.36 20.25 -15.07
CA SER A 82 -14.04 21.20 -15.95
C SER A 82 -15.41 21.54 -15.37
N HIS A 83 -15.94 22.67 -15.76
CA HIS A 83 -17.29 23.09 -15.37
C HIS A 83 -18.37 22.06 -15.73
N GLU A 84 -18.17 21.33 -16.82
CA GLU A 84 -19.08 20.24 -17.23
C GLU A 84 -19.13 19.08 -16.23
N ASN A 85 -18.06 18.87 -15.47
CA ASN A 85 -17.98 17.76 -14.52
C ASN A 85 -18.65 18.06 -13.19
N SER A 86 -18.43 19.26 -12.64
CA SER A 86 -18.85 19.59 -11.27
C SER A 86 -19.33 21.03 -11.11
N GLY A 87 -19.70 21.71 -12.20
CA GLY A 87 -20.15 23.10 -12.15
C GLY A 87 -19.07 24.02 -11.59
N ASP A 88 -19.45 24.90 -10.69
CA ASP A 88 -18.53 25.88 -10.08
C ASP A 88 -17.61 25.28 -9.01
N TYR A 89 -17.75 24.00 -8.69
CA TYR A 89 -16.93 23.34 -7.69
C TYR A 89 -15.65 22.79 -8.31
N ALA A 90 -14.55 23.51 -8.12
CA ALA A 90 -13.22 23.09 -8.52
C ALA A 90 -12.44 22.56 -7.31
N PRO A 91 -11.99 21.31 -7.31
CA PRO A 91 -11.04 20.84 -6.29
C PRO A 91 -9.73 21.64 -6.36
N THR A 92 -9.26 22.10 -5.23
CA THR A 92 -8.16 23.08 -5.16
C THR A 92 -6.80 22.53 -5.60
N TYR A 93 -6.65 21.21 -5.66
CA TYR A 93 -5.41 20.53 -6.05
C TYR A 93 -5.41 19.99 -7.48
N TYR A 94 -6.50 20.19 -8.23
CA TYR A 94 -6.52 19.85 -9.65
C TYR A 94 -6.02 21.02 -10.49
N LEU A 95 -5.39 20.68 -11.62
CA LEU A 95 -5.10 21.71 -12.61
C LEU A 95 -6.41 22.25 -13.17
N GLN A 96 -6.55 23.55 -13.21
CA GLN A 96 -7.65 24.24 -13.87
C GLN A 96 -7.46 24.23 -15.39
N SER A 97 -7.55 23.04 -15.96
CA SER A 97 -7.31 22.84 -17.39
C SER A 97 -8.04 21.61 -17.89
N ASP A 98 -8.68 21.73 -19.03
CA ASP A 98 -9.25 20.61 -19.77
C ASP A 98 -8.22 19.96 -20.70
N ALA A 99 -6.98 20.46 -20.73
CA ALA A 99 -5.93 19.90 -21.57
C ALA A 99 -5.62 18.47 -21.14
N PRO A 100 -5.56 17.53 -22.08
CA PRO A 100 -5.13 16.16 -21.78
C PRO A 100 -3.69 16.16 -21.28
N LEU A 101 -3.42 15.34 -20.26
CA LEU A 101 -2.08 15.15 -19.72
C LEU A 101 -1.43 13.92 -20.34
N TYR A 102 -0.31 14.12 -21.00
CA TYR A 102 0.42 13.07 -21.72
C TYR A 102 1.69 12.60 -21.03
N TYR A 103 2.04 13.20 -19.89
CA TYR A 103 3.30 12.90 -19.18
C TYR A 103 3.21 11.67 -18.28
N TYR A 104 2.05 11.13 -18.03
CA TYR A 104 1.83 10.05 -17.09
C TYR A 104 2.62 8.79 -17.42
N SER A 105 2.87 8.49 -18.68
CA SER A 105 3.65 7.32 -19.09
C SER A 105 5.12 7.40 -18.67
N PHE A 106 5.64 8.58 -18.41
CA PHE A 106 7.02 8.79 -17.96
C PHE A 106 7.19 8.56 -16.45
N THR A 107 6.13 8.67 -15.67
CA THR A 107 6.16 8.51 -14.21
C THR A 107 6.81 7.20 -13.78
N ASP A 108 6.45 6.08 -14.39
CA ASP A 108 6.99 4.77 -14.03
C ASP A 108 8.48 4.68 -14.34
N ALA A 109 8.93 5.23 -15.47
CA ALA A 109 10.35 5.28 -15.83
C ALA A 109 11.14 6.14 -14.83
N TYR A 110 10.60 7.29 -14.44
CA TYR A 110 11.21 8.16 -13.44
C TYR A 110 11.40 7.44 -12.10
N ILE A 111 10.34 6.82 -11.57
CA ILE A 111 10.37 6.06 -10.32
C ILE A 111 11.34 4.88 -10.41
N ALA A 112 11.33 4.14 -11.52
CA ALA A 112 12.23 3.01 -11.72
C ALA A 112 13.70 3.42 -11.74
N MET A 113 14.05 4.51 -12.41
CA MET A 113 15.40 5.04 -12.44
C MET A 113 15.84 5.56 -11.06
N ALA A 114 14.96 6.29 -10.37
CA ALA A 114 15.20 6.77 -9.01
C ALA A 114 15.45 5.58 -8.05
N TYR A 115 14.58 4.58 -8.06
CA TYR A 115 14.73 3.36 -7.26
C TYR A 115 16.06 2.63 -7.54
N ARG A 116 16.42 2.45 -8.82
CA ARG A 116 17.66 1.78 -9.22
C ARG A 116 18.91 2.54 -8.80
N SER A 117 18.84 3.86 -8.60
CA SER A 117 19.95 4.68 -8.14
C SER A 117 20.31 4.48 -6.66
N LEU A 118 19.42 3.82 -5.89
CA LEU A 118 19.64 3.56 -4.48
C LEU A 118 20.49 2.31 -4.25
N PRO A 119 21.24 2.24 -3.13
CA PRO A 119 21.92 1.02 -2.71
C PRO A 119 20.90 -0.06 -2.28
N PRO A 120 21.28 -1.35 -2.32
CA PRO A 120 20.37 -2.48 -2.09
C PRO A 120 19.59 -2.42 -0.78
N GLU A 121 20.22 -1.98 0.32
CA GLU A 121 19.60 -1.87 1.64
C GLU A 121 18.49 -0.82 1.70
N GLN A 122 18.61 0.27 0.91
CA GLN A 122 17.56 1.27 0.80
C GLN A 122 16.44 0.80 -0.13
N ARG A 123 16.81 0.14 -1.25
CA ARG A 123 15.80 -0.46 -2.15
C ARG A 123 14.93 -1.50 -1.46
N ALA A 124 15.49 -2.26 -0.51
CA ALA A 124 14.74 -3.27 0.25
C ALA A 124 13.57 -2.68 1.05
N ARG A 125 13.64 -1.37 1.37
CA ARG A 125 12.60 -0.65 2.10
C ARG A 125 11.48 -0.09 1.21
N LEU A 126 11.59 -0.24 -0.10
CA LEU A 126 10.67 0.41 -1.05
C LEU A 126 10.00 -0.62 -1.96
N ASP A 127 8.73 -0.39 -2.24
CA ASP A 127 7.88 -1.18 -3.14
C ASP A 127 7.30 -0.27 -4.24
N PRO A 128 8.06 0.00 -5.32
CA PRO A 128 7.55 0.77 -6.43
C PRO A 128 6.34 0.12 -7.09
N MET A 129 5.38 0.96 -7.50
CA MET A 129 4.15 0.54 -8.15
C MET A 129 3.97 1.24 -9.50
N ILE A 130 3.34 0.56 -10.45
CA ILE A 130 3.08 1.07 -11.79
C ILE A 130 1.82 1.90 -11.75
N THR A 131 1.92 3.16 -12.16
CA THR A 131 0.81 4.12 -12.19
C THR A 131 0.60 4.75 -13.57
N GLY A 132 1.61 4.68 -14.45
CA GLY A 132 1.65 5.38 -15.73
C GLY A 132 0.79 4.74 -16.83
N PHE A 133 -0.47 4.44 -16.57
CA PHE A 133 -1.39 3.87 -17.55
C PHE A 133 -2.80 4.49 -17.45
N ASN A 134 -3.56 4.33 -18.50
CA ASN A 134 -4.96 4.74 -18.53
C ASN A 134 -5.88 3.54 -18.24
N PRO A 135 -6.63 3.54 -17.12
CA PRO A 135 -7.51 2.42 -16.78
C PRO A 135 -8.71 2.24 -17.73
N ALA A 136 -8.97 3.18 -18.64
CA ALA A 136 -9.99 3.07 -19.68
C ALA A 136 -9.45 2.54 -21.02
N ASP A 137 -8.12 2.38 -21.14
CA ASP A 137 -7.49 1.88 -22.37
C ASP A 137 -7.45 0.35 -22.38
N MET A 138 -8.04 -0.25 -23.42
CA MET A 138 -8.01 -1.71 -23.64
C MET A 138 -6.60 -2.31 -23.74
N TYR A 139 -5.59 -1.48 -23.98
CA TYR A 139 -4.16 -1.86 -24.02
C TYR A 139 -3.39 -1.51 -22.75
N ALA A 140 -4.06 -1.06 -21.69
CA ALA A 140 -3.42 -0.73 -20.40
C ALA A 140 -2.63 -1.92 -19.83
N ALA A 141 -3.21 -3.12 -19.86
CA ALA A 141 -2.52 -4.34 -19.40
C ALA A 141 -1.26 -4.62 -20.22
N ASP A 142 -1.29 -4.41 -21.54
CA ASP A 142 -0.12 -4.59 -22.40
C ASP A 142 0.95 -3.53 -22.14
N HIS A 143 0.55 -2.31 -21.79
CA HIS A 143 1.48 -1.26 -21.35
C HIS A 143 2.16 -1.66 -20.03
N ILE A 144 1.40 -2.12 -19.03
CA ILE A 144 1.95 -2.60 -17.76
C ILE A 144 2.95 -3.74 -17.97
N LYS A 145 2.65 -4.70 -18.85
CA LYS A 145 3.60 -5.76 -19.25
C LYS A 145 4.90 -5.17 -19.83
N ARG A 146 4.81 -4.16 -20.68
CA ARG A 146 6.01 -3.47 -21.24
C ARG A 146 6.82 -2.80 -20.14
N VAL A 147 6.18 -2.14 -19.17
CA VAL A 147 6.87 -1.51 -18.05
C VAL A 147 7.64 -2.55 -17.23
N LEU A 148 7.01 -3.68 -16.87
CA LEU A 148 7.66 -4.78 -16.17
C LEU A 148 8.87 -5.32 -16.94
N LYS A 149 8.72 -5.52 -18.25
CA LYS A 149 9.82 -6.00 -19.12
C LYS A 149 10.96 -5.00 -19.28
N THR A 150 10.66 -3.70 -19.26
CA THR A 150 11.65 -2.63 -19.39
C THR A 150 12.42 -2.42 -18.09
N PHE A 151 11.76 -2.57 -16.96
CA PHE A 151 12.33 -2.35 -15.63
C PHE A 151 12.22 -3.59 -14.74
N PRO A 152 12.79 -4.74 -15.14
CA PRO A 152 12.69 -5.95 -14.32
C PRO A 152 13.35 -5.75 -12.97
N GLY A 153 12.75 -6.35 -11.96
CA GLY A 153 13.24 -6.30 -10.59
C GLY A 153 12.82 -5.04 -9.81
N VAL A 154 11.98 -4.18 -10.37
CA VAL A 154 11.60 -2.92 -9.75
C VAL A 154 10.22 -2.99 -9.10
N PHE A 155 9.18 -3.18 -9.90
CA PHE A 155 7.81 -3.01 -9.45
C PHE A 155 7.25 -4.22 -8.69
N SER A 156 6.41 -3.95 -7.69
CA SER A 156 5.72 -4.95 -6.87
C SER A 156 4.20 -4.84 -6.97
N GLY A 157 3.68 -3.80 -7.60
CA GLY A 157 2.25 -3.56 -7.71
C GLY A 157 1.85 -2.59 -8.82
N ILE A 158 0.57 -2.31 -8.87
CA ILE A 158 -0.11 -1.35 -9.74
C ILE A 158 -0.87 -0.39 -8.85
N GLY A 159 -0.73 0.91 -9.06
CA GLY A 159 -1.47 1.93 -8.30
C GLY A 159 -0.58 2.98 -7.65
N GLU A 160 -1.12 3.96 -6.97
CA GLU A 160 -2.56 4.20 -6.94
C GLU A 160 -3.05 4.61 -8.33
N PHE A 161 -4.21 4.12 -8.74
CA PHE A 161 -4.94 4.70 -9.85
C PHE A 161 -6.40 4.91 -9.46
N SER A 162 -7.01 5.97 -9.97
CA SER A 162 -8.36 6.40 -9.58
C SER A 162 -9.37 6.11 -10.68
N ILE A 163 -10.56 5.64 -10.28
CA ILE A 163 -11.72 5.53 -11.16
C ILE A 163 -12.69 6.68 -10.89
N HIS A 164 -13.23 6.75 -9.69
CA HIS A 164 -14.07 7.85 -9.26
C HIS A 164 -13.45 8.50 -8.02
N LYS A 165 -13.17 9.79 -8.09
CA LYS A 165 -12.60 10.58 -6.99
C LYS A 165 -13.28 11.94 -6.95
N GLU A 166 -13.86 12.30 -5.81
CA GLU A 166 -14.42 13.62 -5.54
C GLU A 166 -15.38 14.11 -6.63
N PHE A 167 -16.30 13.24 -7.05
CA PHE A 167 -17.27 13.51 -8.11
C PHE A 167 -16.65 13.68 -9.51
N VAL A 168 -15.35 13.47 -9.65
CA VAL A 168 -14.64 13.54 -10.92
C VAL A 168 -14.12 12.13 -11.23
N SER A 169 -14.31 11.68 -12.46
CA SER A 169 -13.68 10.44 -12.92
C SER A 169 -12.35 10.75 -13.58
N ALA A 170 -11.38 9.84 -13.44
CA ALA A 170 -10.11 9.95 -14.15
C ALA A 170 -10.39 10.06 -15.66
N LYS A 171 -9.90 11.12 -16.28
CA LYS A 171 -10.13 11.39 -17.69
C LYS A 171 -8.86 11.24 -18.50
N VAL A 172 -8.97 10.54 -19.59
CA VAL A 172 -8.07 10.64 -20.72
C VAL A 172 -8.90 11.03 -21.91
N SER A 173 -8.28 11.72 -22.84
CA SER A 173 -8.88 12.26 -24.07
C SER A 173 -10.09 11.45 -24.56
N GLY A 174 -11.26 12.00 -24.36
CA GLY A 174 -12.53 11.46 -24.87
C GLY A 174 -13.22 10.41 -24.00
N GLU A 175 -12.58 9.86 -22.96
CA GLU A 175 -13.19 8.81 -22.15
C GLU A 175 -13.06 9.05 -20.65
N THR A 176 -14.09 8.61 -19.92
CA THR A 176 -14.12 8.60 -18.47
C THR A 176 -13.87 7.17 -17.97
N ALA A 177 -12.92 6.99 -17.06
CA ALA A 177 -12.72 5.70 -16.42
C ALA A 177 -13.97 5.23 -15.70
N SER A 178 -14.23 3.92 -15.72
CA SER A 178 -15.42 3.32 -15.12
C SER A 178 -15.11 1.96 -14.53
N LEU A 179 -15.75 1.63 -13.40
CA LEU A 179 -15.67 0.30 -12.77
C LEU A 179 -16.26 -0.82 -13.63
N THR A 180 -17.01 -0.46 -14.68
CA THR A 180 -17.61 -1.40 -15.64
C THR A 180 -16.88 -1.46 -16.98
N ASN A 181 -15.78 -0.71 -17.12
CA ASN A 181 -14.99 -0.74 -18.34
C ASN A 181 -14.19 -2.06 -18.43
N PRO A 182 -14.28 -2.82 -19.54
CA PRO A 182 -13.56 -4.09 -19.70
C PRO A 182 -12.03 -3.95 -19.72
N ALA A 183 -11.50 -2.76 -19.95
CA ALA A 183 -10.07 -2.49 -19.80
C ALA A 183 -9.59 -2.75 -18.36
N LEU A 184 -10.40 -2.39 -17.37
CA LEU A 184 -10.10 -2.61 -15.97
C LEU A 184 -10.06 -4.10 -15.62
N ASP A 185 -10.98 -4.91 -16.19
CA ASP A 185 -10.93 -6.36 -15.99
C ASP A 185 -9.60 -6.93 -16.51
N ARG A 186 -9.09 -6.48 -17.67
CA ARG A 186 -7.78 -6.91 -18.20
C ARG A 186 -6.61 -6.53 -17.30
N VAL A 187 -6.65 -5.35 -16.69
CA VAL A 187 -5.61 -4.90 -15.75
C VAL A 187 -5.61 -5.78 -14.49
N LEU A 188 -6.79 -6.09 -13.95
CA LEU A 188 -6.92 -6.92 -12.75
C LEU A 188 -6.59 -8.39 -13.01
N ASP A 189 -6.92 -8.93 -14.20
CA ASP A 189 -6.52 -10.27 -14.62
C ASP A 189 -4.99 -10.38 -14.72
N LEU A 190 -4.34 -9.37 -15.30
CA LEU A 190 -2.87 -9.32 -15.34
C LEU A 190 -2.27 -9.23 -13.93
N ALA A 191 -2.86 -8.46 -13.04
CA ALA A 191 -2.40 -8.36 -11.66
C ALA A 191 -2.48 -9.71 -10.95
N ALA A 192 -3.58 -10.45 -11.13
CA ALA A 192 -3.74 -11.80 -10.61
C ALA A 192 -2.70 -12.79 -11.18
N GLU A 193 -2.48 -12.76 -12.51
CA GLU A 193 -1.50 -13.58 -13.20
C GLU A 193 -0.07 -13.33 -12.71
N SER A 194 0.33 -12.07 -12.66
CA SER A 194 1.70 -11.66 -12.33
C SER A 194 1.98 -11.62 -10.82
N GLY A 195 0.93 -11.56 -9.99
CA GLY A 195 1.05 -11.41 -8.55
C GLY A 195 1.27 -9.97 -8.07
N LEU A 196 1.03 -8.97 -8.92
CA LEU A 196 1.08 -7.57 -8.56
C LEU A 196 0.01 -7.23 -7.52
N VAL A 197 0.36 -6.46 -6.48
CA VAL A 197 -0.60 -5.85 -5.58
C VAL A 197 -1.28 -4.69 -6.30
N VAL A 198 -2.59 -4.56 -6.16
CA VAL A 198 -3.35 -3.45 -6.77
C VAL A 198 -3.80 -2.50 -5.69
N ILE A 199 -3.52 -1.20 -5.85
CA ILE A 199 -4.13 -0.14 -5.02
C ILE A 199 -5.06 0.66 -5.93
N LEU A 200 -6.36 0.55 -5.66
CA LEU A 200 -7.43 1.14 -6.45
C LEU A 200 -8.18 2.18 -5.63
N HIS A 201 -8.19 3.41 -6.12
CA HIS A 201 -9.00 4.49 -5.58
C HIS A 201 -10.36 4.53 -6.27
N ASN A 202 -11.40 4.45 -5.47
CA ASN A 202 -12.77 4.64 -5.94
C ASN A 202 -13.65 5.09 -4.78
N ASP A 203 -14.12 6.33 -4.83
CA ASP A 203 -15.08 6.85 -3.86
C ASP A 203 -16.43 6.15 -4.06
N ILE A 204 -17.09 5.82 -2.95
CA ILE A 204 -18.43 5.21 -3.00
C ILE A 204 -19.52 6.24 -3.10
N ASP A 205 -19.25 7.48 -2.71
CA ASP A 205 -20.24 8.55 -2.72
C ASP A 205 -20.46 9.09 -4.12
N MET A 206 -21.71 9.41 -4.39
CA MET A 206 -22.12 10.11 -5.61
C MET A 206 -22.82 11.41 -5.24
N PRO A 207 -22.61 12.48 -6.02
CA PRO A 207 -23.48 13.64 -5.93
C PRO A 207 -24.92 13.21 -6.22
N PHE A 208 -25.84 13.72 -5.41
CA PHE A 208 -27.28 13.44 -5.59
C PHE A 208 -27.70 11.98 -5.38
N ALA A 209 -26.95 11.20 -4.60
CA ALA A 209 -27.36 9.85 -4.20
C ALA A 209 -28.75 9.89 -3.53
N LYS A 210 -29.59 8.92 -3.86
CA LYS A 210 -30.89 8.75 -3.19
C LYS A 210 -30.66 8.21 -1.77
N PRO A 211 -31.28 8.79 -0.75
CA PRO A 211 -31.02 8.41 0.65
C PRO A 211 -31.19 6.93 0.98
N ASP A 212 -32.11 6.25 0.31
CA ASP A 212 -32.50 4.85 0.60
C ASP A 212 -31.96 3.83 -0.40
N ALA A 213 -31.01 4.23 -1.29
CA ALA A 213 -30.44 3.35 -2.29
C ALA A 213 -28.95 3.12 -2.03
N GLU A 214 -28.51 1.89 -2.24
CA GLU A 214 -27.06 1.63 -2.25
C GLU A 214 -26.40 2.49 -3.33
N PRO A 215 -25.30 3.21 -3.01
CA PRO A 215 -24.59 4.01 -4.01
C PRO A 215 -24.17 3.16 -5.23
N VAL A 216 -24.39 3.68 -6.42
CA VAL A 216 -24.10 2.95 -7.67
C VAL A 216 -22.63 2.52 -7.72
N TYR A 217 -21.71 3.39 -7.31
CA TYR A 217 -20.29 3.06 -7.31
C TYR A 217 -19.93 1.95 -6.31
N LEU A 218 -20.63 1.88 -5.18
CA LEU A 218 -20.46 0.76 -4.23
C LEU A 218 -20.93 -0.56 -4.84
N THR A 219 -22.11 -0.58 -5.49
CA THR A 219 -22.63 -1.77 -6.19
C THR A 219 -21.69 -2.25 -7.29
N GLN A 220 -21.19 -1.32 -8.12
CA GLN A 220 -20.24 -1.63 -9.18
C GLN A 220 -18.91 -2.14 -8.63
N MET A 221 -18.39 -1.52 -7.55
CA MET A 221 -17.16 -1.94 -6.91
C MET A 221 -17.28 -3.34 -6.31
N LYS A 222 -18.36 -3.64 -5.60
CA LYS A 222 -18.63 -5.00 -5.10
C LYS A 222 -18.65 -6.02 -6.24
N SER A 223 -19.27 -5.68 -7.37
CA SER A 223 -19.30 -6.55 -8.54
C SER A 223 -17.91 -6.78 -9.13
N LEU A 224 -17.11 -5.73 -9.28
CA LEU A 224 -15.72 -5.80 -9.76
C LEU A 224 -14.87 -6.69 -8.84
N LEU A 225 -14.90 -6.44 -7.55
CA LEU A 225 -14.13 -7.18 -6.55
C LEU A 225 -14.47 -8.68 -6.56
N LYS A 226 -15.76 -9.02 -6.66
CA LYS A 226 -16.21 -10.43 -6.72
C LYS A 226 -15.74 -11.13 -7.99
N ARG A 227 -15.66 -10.44 -9.13
CA ARG A 227 -15.15 -11.02 -10.39
C ARG A 227 -13.64 -11.29 -10.32
N HIS A 228 -12.87 -10.50 -9.55
CA HIS A 228 -11.41 -10.58 -9.49
C HIS A 228 -10.90 -11.09 -8.15
N ALA A 229 -11.53 -12.13 -7.61
CA ALA A 229 -11.18 -12.71 -6.31
C ALA A 229 -9.75 -13.30 -6.23
N SER A 230 -9.09 -13.53 -7.37
CA SER A 230 -7.70 -14.00 -7.44
C SER A 230 -6.66 -12.88 -7.39
N ALA A 231 -7.06 -11.61 -7.57
CA ALA A 231 -6.19 -10.46 -7.46
C ALA A 231 -6.05 -10.01 -6.00
N THR A 232 -4.86 -9.55 -5.63
CA THR A 232 -4.64 -8.90 -4.33
C THR A 232 -4.98 -7.42 -4.46
N ILE A 233 -6.16 -7.03 -3.97
CA ILE A 233 -6.68 -5.67 -4.12
C ILE A 233 -6.72 -4.97 -2.75
N ILE A 234 -6.13 -3.79 -2.70
CA ILE A 234 -6.24 -2.82 -1.61
C ILE A 234 -7.13 -1.69 -2.12
N TRP A 235 -8.31 -1.53 -1.50
CA TRP A 235 -9.19 -0.43 -1.81
C TRP A 235 -8.74 0.81 -1.02
N ALA A 236 -8.24 1.81 -1.74
CA ALA A 236 -7.69 3.01 -1.15
C ALA A 236 -8.73 3.78 -0.34
N HIS A 237 -8.29 4.36 0.77
CA HIS A 237 -9.07 5.26 1.64
C HIS A 237 -10.39 4.64 2.13
N THR A 238 -10.49 3.32 2.17
CA THR A 238 -11.74 2.60 2.46
C THR A 238 -12.91 2.95 1.51
N GLY A 239 -12.62 3.58 0.38
CA GLY A 239 -13.64 4.13 -0.54
C GLY A 239 -14.29 5.42 -0.04
N LEU A 240 -13.69 6.09 0.93
CA LEU A 240 -14.21 7.36 1.48
C LEU A 240 -13.97 8.51 0.50
N GLY A 241 -15.01 9.27 0.21
CA GLY A 241 -14.90 10.59 -0.45
C GLY A 241 -14.81 11.73 0.57
N ARG A 242 -14.59 12.97 0.10
CA ARG A 242 -14.49 14.14 1.00
C ARG A 242 -15.79 14.50 1.69
N VAL A 243 -16.93 14.24 1.05
CA VAL A 243 -18.24 14.60 1.59
C VAL A 243 -18.83 13.41 2.30
N VAL A 244 -18.51 13.27 3.58
CA VAL A 244 -19.03 12.18 4.42
C VAL A 244 -19.49 12.71 5.76
N HIS A 245 -20.54 12.11 6.25
CA HIS A 245 -21.03 12.42 7.59
C HIS A 245 -20.36 11.47 8.59
N PRO A 246 -19.85 12.02 9.73
CA PRO A 246 -19.31 11.19 10.81
C PRO A 246 -20.38 10.25 11.35
N ALA A 247 -19.93 9.19 12.04
CA ALA A 247 -20.83 8.26 12.72
C ALA A 247 -21.62 8.98 13.83
N GLU A 248 -22.84 9.41 13.55
CA GLU A 248 -23.72 10.00 14.54
C GLU A 248 -24.48 8.93 15.32
N ALA A 249 -24.57 9.12 16.63
CA ALA A 249 -25.25 8.19 17.52
C ALA A 249 -26.79 8.37 17.53
N SER A 250 -27.36 9.32 16.77
CA SER A 250 -28.78 9.65 16.83
C SER A 250 -29.62 8.90 15.82
N ALA A 251 -30.83 8.50 16.23
CA ALA A 251 -31.83 7.87 15.35
C ALA A 251 -32.19 8.73 14.12
N GLN A 252 -31.98 10.04 14.18
CA GLN A 252 -32.21 10.97 13.06
C GLN A 252 -31.12 10.91 11.99
N ALA A 253 -29.93 10.48 12.32
CA ALA A 253 -28.87 10.21 11.35
C ALA A 253 -29.08 8.90 10.61
N ALA A 254 -29.72 7.92 11.24
CA ALA A 254 -30.08 6.65 10.62
C ALA A 254 -31.07 6.81 9.45
N GLU A 255 -31.83 7.93 9.41
CA GLU A 255 -32.72 8.25 8.30
C GLU A 255 -32.03 8.82 7.06
N ARG A 256 -30.69 9.07 7.09
CA ARG A 256 -30.02 9.91 6.08
C ARG A 256 -28.93 9.24 5.24
N SER A 257 -28.75 8.00 5.28
CA SER A 257 -27.75 7.16 4.61
C SER A 257 -26.88 6.38 5.61
N ALA A 258 -26.53 5.15 5.25
CA ALA A 258 -25.61 4.34 6.04
C ALA A 258 -24.32 5.13 6.25
N ASN A 259 -23.86 5.23 7.48
CA ASN A 259 -22.59 5.88 7.73
C ASN A 259 -21.44 5.02 7.14
N HIS A 260 -20.35 5.65 6.81
CA HIS A 260 -19.26 5.00 6.09
C HIS A 260 -18.72 3.75 6.80
N VAL A 261 -18.60 3.79 8.13
CA VAL A 261 -18.17 2.61 8.92
C VAL A 261 -19.09 1.42 8.71
N GLU A 262 -20.41 1.63 8.65
CA GLU A 262 -21.39 0.54 8.43
C GLU A 262 -21.26 -0.07 7.04
N ILE A 263 -20.99 0.74 6.04
CA ILE A 263 -20.73 0.27 4.67
C ILE A 263 -19.48 -0.61 4.64
N VAL A 264 -18.38 -0.16 5.24
CA VAL A 264 -17.13 -0.92 5.30
C VAL A 264 -17.32 -2.21 6.11
N GLU A 265 -18.02 -2.17 7.26
CA GLU A 265 -18.33 -3.36 8.06
C GLU A 265 -19.17 -4.38 7.28
N ALA A 266 -20.15 -3.93 6.49
CA ALA A 266 -20.95 -4.81 5.65
C ALA A 266 -20.09 -5.49 4.56
N MET A 267 -19.14 -4.79 3.98
CA MET A 267 -18.19 -5.38 3.03
C MET A 267 -17.23 -6.37 3.69
N LEU A 268 -16.74 -6.04 4.88
CA LEU A 268 -15.85 -6.94 5.66
C LEU A 268 -16.57 -8.23 6.10
N ALA A 269 -17.87 -8.16 6.32
CA ALA A 269 -18.70 -9.30 6.69
C ALA A 269 -19.10 -10.18 5.49
N ASP A 270 -18.99 -9.70 4.25
CA ASP A 270 -19.31 -10.49 3.05
C ASP A 270 -18.16 -11.48 2.76
N PRO A 271 -18.38 -12.81 2.88
CA PRO A 271 -17.34 -13.80 2.63
C PRO A 271 -16.85 -13.81 1.18
N ALA A 272 -17.67 -13.34 0.22
CA ALA A 272 -17.25 -13.20 -1.18
C ALA A 272 -16.21 -12.07 -1.40
N LEU A 273 -16.01 -11.22 -0.42
CA LEU A 273 -15.04 -10.13 -0.42
C LEU A 273 -13.86 -10.36 0.54
N ALA A 274 -13.68 -11.59 1.05
CA ALA A 274 -12.63 -11.92 2.02
C ALA A 274 -11.20 -11.65 1.54
N HIS A 275 -10.98 -11.59 0.23
CA HIS A 275 -9.69 -11.28 -0.41
C HIS A 275 -9.37 -9.78 -0.49
N VAL A 276 -10.35 -8.89 -0.24
CA VAL A 276 -10.18 -7.45 -0.35
C VAL A 276 -9.54 -6.88 0.90
N HIS A 277 -8.56 -6.01 0.72
CA HIS A 277 -7.95 -5.21 1.78
C HIS A 277 -8.33 -3.74 1.60
N PHE A 278 -8.16 -2.97 2.67
CA PHE A 278 -8.44 -1.54 2.68
C PHE A 278 -7.21 -0.82 3.23
N ASP A 279 -6.87 0.32 2.67
CA ASP A 279 -5.98 1.21 3.38
C ASP A 279 -6.76 2.32 4.09
N ILE A 280 -6.23 2.79 5.20
CA ILE A 280 -6.75 3.89 6.00
C ILE A 280 -5.87 5.14 5.83
N SER A 281 -5.33 5.30 4.64
CA SER A 281 -4.53 6.46 4.26
C SER A 281 -5.39 7.72 4.06
N TRP A 282 -4.72 8.85 3.80
CA TRP A 282 -5.34 10.14 3.55
C TRP A 282 -5.80 10.88 4.83
N ASP A 283 -5.60 12.20 4.85
CA ASP A 283 -6.02 13.04 5.98
C ASP A 283 -7.54 13.16 6.12
N GLU A 284 -8.30 13.03 5.02
CA GLU A 284 -9.77 13.02 5.07
C GLU A 284 -10.30 11.80 5.81
N VAL A 285 -9.69 10.62 5.61
CA VAL A 285 -10.05 9.40 6.37
C VAL A 285 -9.70 9.57 7.85
N ALA A 286 -8.55 10.16 8.16
CA ALA A 286 -8.16 10.45 9.52
C ALA A 286 -9.13 11.45 10.18
N LYS A 287 -9.48 12.55 9.50
CA LYS A 287 -10.46 13.55 9.97
C LYS A 287 -11.82 12.91 10.25
N TYR A 288 -12.29 12.05 9.33
CA TYR A 288 -13.51 11.27 9.56
C TYR A 288 -13.41 10.39 10.81
N ALA A 289 -12.36 9.60 10.91
CA ALA A 289 -12.15 8.64 12.00
C ALA A 289 -12.12 9.31 13.39
N ILE A 290 -11.61 10.53 13.49
CA ILE A 290 -11.48 11.27 14.75
C ILE A 290 -12.55 12.36 14.94
N SER A 291 -13.55 12.42 14.07
CA SER A 291 -14.56 13.51 14.06
C SER A 291 -15.42 13.60 15.33
N SER A 292 -15.58 12.49 16.05
CA SER A 292 -16.27 12.45 17.33
C SER A 292 -15.78 11.28 18.20
N PRO A 293 -15.99 11.33 19.53
CA PRO A 293 -15.71 10.19 20.40
C PRO A 293 -16.42 8.90 19.98
N GLN A 294 -17.62 8.99 19.42
CA GLN A 294 -18.42 7.88 18.92
C GLN A 294 -17.79 7.29 17.65
N THR A 295 -17.37 8.14 16.71
CA THR A 295 -16.69 7.71 15.49
C THR A 295 -15.37 7.01 15.82
N ILE A 296 -14.55 7.59 16.72
CA ILE A 296 -13.31 6.97 17.19
C ILE A 296 -13.58 5.57 17.76
N ALA A 297 -14.60 5.44 18.61
CA ALA A 297 -14.93 4.15 19.22
C ALA A 297 -15.38 3.11 18.17
N ARG A 298 -16.22 3.50 17.21
CA ARG A 298 -16.70 2.60 16.15
C ARG A 298 -15.59 2.18 15.19
N VAL A 299 -14.78 3.14 14.73
CA VAL A 299 -13.63 2.85 13.88
C VAL A 299 -12.66 1.90 14.59
N ALA A 300 -12.31 2.18 15.85
CA ALA A 300 -11.43 1.29 16.61
C ALA A 300 -12.03 -0.11 16.82
N ALA A 301 -13.34 -0.22 17.03
CA ALA A 301 -14.02 -1.51 17.15
C ALA A 301 -13.95 -2.31 15.84
N MET A 302 -14.22 -1.67 14.69
CA MET A 302 -14.10 -2.27 13.36
C MET A 302 -12.68 -2.77 13.08
N LEU A 303 -11.66 -1.92 13.34
CA LEU A 303 -10.26 -2.25 13.12
C LEU A 303 -9.79 -3.41 14.04
N ASN A 304 -10.24 -3.44 15.30
CA ASN A 304 -9.96 -4.54 16.21
C ASN A 304 -10.64 -5.86 15.79
N LYS A 305 -11.83 -5.79 15.18
CA LYS A 305 -12.59 -6.95 14.73
C LYS A 305 -12.02 -7.57 13.45
N TYR A 306 -11.47 -6.76 12.56
CA TYR A 306 -10.97 -7.19 11.25
C TYR A 306 -9.51 -6.78 11.01
N PRO A 307 -8.58 -7.05 11.93
CA PRO A 307 -7.24 -6.47 11.90
C PRO A 307 -6.40 -6.88 10.69
N ASP A 308 -6.70 -8.04 10.09
CA ASP A 308 -5.97 -8.57 8.93
C ASP A 308 -6.37 -7.95 7.59
N ARG A 309 -7.36 -7.03 7.61
CA ARG A 309 -7.96 -6.46 6.39
C ARG A 309 -7.51 -5.02 6.11
N PHE A 310 -6.84 -4.36 7.05
CA PHE A 310 -6.48 -2.96 6.94
C PHE A 310 -4.97 -2.76 6.88
N LEU A 311 -4.55 -1.77 6.11
CA LEU A 311 -3.19 -1.26 6.07
C LEU A 311 -3.21 0.24 6.41
N PHE A 312 -2.14 0.72 7.02
CA PHE A 312 -1.92 2.15 7.17
C PHE A 312 -1.11 2.69 5.99
N GLY A 313 -1.45 3.89 5.54
CA GLY A 313 -0.69 4.67 4.58
C GLY A 313 -0.84 6.16 4.88
N THR A 314 0.06 6.99 4.36
CA THR A 314 0.02 8.43 4.59
C THR A 314 -0.82 9.18 3.55
N ASP A 315 -0.86 8.71 2.32
CA ASP A 315 -1.32 9.45 1.13
C ASP A 315 -0.60 10.81 0.98
N THR A 316 0.64 10.87 1.45
CA THR A 316 1.41 12.10 1.37
C THR A 316 1.99 12.24 -0.03
N VAL A 317 1.81 13.43 -0.61
CA VAL A 317 2.27 13.76 -1.96
C VAL A 317 3.52 14.65 -1.86
N ALA A 318 4.67 14.14 -2.31
CA ALA A 318 5.92 14.88 -2.41
C ALA A 318 6.22 15.78 -1.19
N PRO A 319 6.29 15.26 0.03
CA PRO A 319 6.39 16.07 1.25
C PRO A 319 7.71 16.85 1.31
N ALA A 320 7.63 18.10 1.74
CA ALA A 320 8.79 18.96 1.92
C ALA A 320 9.48 18.77 3.28
N SER A 321 8.86 18.06 4.22
CA SER A 321 9.39 17.87 5.58
C SER A 321 8.89 16.60 6.25
N ALA A 322 9.63 16.14 7.26
CA ALA A 322 9.21 15.04 8.10
C ALA A 322 7.88 15.32 8.82
N ALA A 323 7.65 16.55 9.29
CA ALA A 323 6.41 16.91 9.94
C ALA A 323 5.21 16.76 9.01
N ALA A 324 5.32 17.17 7.76
CA ALA A 324 4.27 16.98 6.75
C ALA A 324 4.04 15.49 6.47
N TYR A 325 5.13 14.71 6.37
CA TYR A 325 5.05 13.28 6.09
C TYR A 325 4.36 12.48 7.20
N PHE A 326 4.64 12.80 8.47
CA PHE A 326 4.07 12.08 9.62
C PHE A 326 2.70 12.60 10.08
N ALA A 327 2.24 13.71 9.53
CA ALA A 327 1.01 14.37 10.01
C ALA A 327 -0.20 13.44 10.06
N VAL A 328 -0.42 12.66 9.01
CA VAL A 328 -1.56 11.72 8.95
C VAL A 328 -1.45 10.63 10.00
N PHE A 329 -0.25 10.05 10.19
CA PHE A 329 -0.02 9.04 11.24
C PHE A 329 -0.33 9.58 12.63
N ASP A 330 0.12 10.81 12.92
CA ASP A 330 -0.07 11.45 14.21
C ASP A 330 -1.55 11.77 14.46
N MET A 331 -2.34 12.12 13.42
CA MET A 331 -3.79 12.32 13.52
C MET A 331 -4.53 11.07 14.00
N TRP A 332 -4.08 9.88 13.64
CA TRP A 332 -4.69 8.62 14.06
C TRP A 332 -4.47 8.27 15.54
N THR A 333 -3.69 9.04 16.30
CA THR A 333 -3.36 8.76 17.70
C THR A 333 -4.57 8.39 18.58
N PRO A 334 -5.74 9.07 18.52
CA PRO A 334 -6.89 8.70 19.33
C PRO A 334 -7.46 7.31 19.02
N VAL A 335 -7.26 6.84 17.79
CA VAL A 335 -7.68 5.48 17.36
C VAL A 335 -6.61 4.47 17.78
N TRP A 336 -5.31 4.75 17.52
CA TRP A 336 -4.21 3.87 17.92
C TRP A 336 -4.26 3.47 19.39
N GLN A 337 -4.62 4.39 20.26
CA GLN A 337 -4.74 4.17 21.72
C GLN A 337 -5.88 3.21 22.10
N ARG A 338 -6.79 2.89 21.17
CA ARG A 338 -7.93 2.00 21.40
C ARG A 338 -7.78 0.64 20.71
N LEU A 339 -6.72 0.46 19.94
CA LEU A 339 -6.46 -0.83 19.30
C LEU A 339 -5.80 -1.80 20.29
N THR A 340 -6.13 -3.07 20.11
CA THR A 340 -5.35 -4.15 20.73
C THR A 340 -3.92 -4.13 20.19
N PRO A 341 -2.92 -4.62 20.94
CA PRO A 341 -1.55 -4.70 20.43
C PRO A 341 -1.44 -5.49 19.12
N ASP A 342 -2.21 -6.58 18.96
CA ASP A 342 -2.24 -7.39 17.74
C ASP A 342 -2.80 -6.59 16.55
N ALA A 343 -3.96 -5.94 16.71
CA ALA A 343 -4.57 -5.14 15.66
C ALA A 343 -3.67 -3.98 15.25
N SER A 344 -3.09 -3.25 16.22
CA SER A 344 -2.18 -2.16 15.95
C SER A 344 -0.95 -2.63 15.16
N ARG A 345 -0.32 -3.75 15.55
CA ARG A 345 0.83 -4.31 14.84
C ARG A 345 0.48 -4.74 13.42
N LYS A 346 -0.63 -5.46 13.23
CA LYS A 346 -1.06 -5.94 11.92
C LYS A 346 -1.33 -4.79 10.95
N ILE A 347 -2.11 -3.79 11.38
CA ILE A 347 -2.52 -2.66 10.54
C ILE A 347 -1.34 -1.77 10.18
N ARG A 348 -0.47 -1.52 11.14
CA ARG A 348 0.66 -0.61 10.96
C ARG A 348 1.83 -1.24 10.21
N LEU A 349 2.02 -2.55 10.28
CA LEU A 349 3.20 -3.25 9.75
C LEU A 349 2.83 -4.57 9.06
N GLY A 350 2.29 -5.53 9.81
CA GLY A 350 2.24 -6.93 9.41
C GLY A 350 1.43 -7.22 8.15
N ASN A 351 0.37 -6.47 7.87
CA ASN A 351 -0.41 -6.67 6.65
C ASN A 351 0.34 -6.18 5.41
N TYR A 352 1.05 -5.06 5.52
CA TYR A 352 1.94 -4.59 4.47
C TYR A 352 3.01 -5.65 4.16
N GLU A 353 3.77 -6.05 5.19
CA GLU A 353 4.81 -7.06 5.06
C GLU A 353 4.27 -8.33 4.40
N ARG A 354 3.17 -8.87 4.90
CA ARG A 354 2.54 -10.08 4.36
C ARG A 354 2.17 -9.98 2.89
N LEU A 355 1.54 -8.88 2.47
CA LEU A 355 1.07 -8.72 1.08
C LEU A 355 2.22 -8.50 0.11
N PHE A 356 3.15 -7.60 0.44
CA PHE A 356 4.26 -7.28 -0.45
C PHE A 356 5.36 -8.36 -0.47
N ASP A 357 5.57 -9.08 0.64
CA ASP A 357 6.49 -10.22 0.67
C ASP A 357 5.95 -11.41 -0.13
N ALA A 358 4.63 -11.58 -0.19
CA ALA A 358 4.02 -12.56 -1.09
C ALA A 358 4.07 -12.14 -2.56
N ALA A 359 3.92 -10.85 -2.85
CA ALA A 359 3.90 -10.31 -4.21
C ALA A 359 5.28 -10.32 -4.88
N ARG A 360 6.31 -9.83 -4.18
CA ARG A 360 7.67 -9.69 -4.75
C ARG A 360 8.18 -10.94 -5.49
N PRO A 361 8.22 -12.13 -4.88
CA PRO A 361 8.71 -13.33 -5.58
C PRO A 361 7.81 -13.75 -6.75
N ARG A 362 6.50 -13.56 -6.67
CA ARG A 362 5.56 -13.89 -7.76
C ARG A 362 5.81 -13.01 -8.99
N VAL A 363 5.95 -11.71 -8.77
CA VAL A 363 6.25 -10.76 -9.85
C VAL A 363 7.61 -11.07 -10.47
N ARG A 364 8.65 -11.38 -9.67
CA ARG A 364 9.97 -11.76 -10.19
C ARG A 364 9.91 -13.05 -11.02
N ALA A 365 9.13 -14.03 -10.59
CA ALA A 365 8.93 -15.27 -11.34
C ALA A 365 8.21 -15.01 -12.68
N TRP A 366 7.18 -14.17 -12.67
CA TRP A 366 6.47 -13.76 -13.88
C TRP A 366 7.41 -13.03 -14.87
N GLU A 367 8.19 -12.06 -14.38
CA GLU A 367 9.18 -11.37 -15.20
C GLU A 367 10.16 -12.33 -15.87
N GLN A 368 10.74 -13.28 -15.09
CA GLN A 368 11.67 -14.27 -15.62
C GLN A 368 11.06 -15.15 -16.73
N ALA A 369 9.78 -15.49 -16.59
CA ALA A 369 9.07 -16.30 -17.59
C ALA A 369 8.77 -15.52 -18.89
N HIS A 370 8.69 -14.18 -18.83
CA HIS A 370 8.24 -13.33 -19.94
C HIS A 370 9.31 -12.39 -20.51
N LEU A 371 10.54 -12.41 -19.98
CA LEU A 371 11.66 -11.59 -20.48
C LEU A 371 12.32 -12.16 -21.76
N ARG A 372 11.88 -13.33 -22.20
CA ARG A 372 12.42 -14.01 -23.41
C ARG A 372 11.64 -13.65 -24.65
#